data_dd0d67d0d15a376506c33b320a65392e
#
_entry.id   dd0d67d0d15a376506c33b320a65392e
#
_cell.length_a   1.000
_cell.length_b   1.000
_cell.length_c   1.000
_cell.angle_alpha   90.00
_cell.angle_beta   90.00
_cell.angle_gamma   90.00
#
_symmetry.space_group_name_H-M   'P 1'
#
loop_
_entity.id
_entity.type
_entity.pdbx_description
1 polymer ?
#
loop_
_entity_poly.entity_id
_entity_poly.type
_entity_poly.pdbx_seq_one_letter_code
_entity_poly.pdbx_strand_id
1 'polypeptide(L)'
;MNAPFRLGKPTVREAGPGDRAAYARFLEGQLQASVFHDPRWLDAVSRGGGHACRLLLAEQAGVIVAALPLHAVSSLLFGRALVSTGFAVGGGIVGDDEAAPALVAAAQDLAGRLKSPTVELRGGILPDAPGWHVKQDSHAGFVMPLAADDAAQLQAVPRKQRAELRKGLAHAFEIRTGNGPQDRAWHYRVYSESVRNLGTPVFPRRLFARVLDAFGNDADILTVLHEGQPLASVLSLYHRGAVMPYWGGGVHAARALRANDVMYYALMNHARERGMDRFDFGRSKVDSGAYHFKRNWGFVPEPLSYAHWTADGQAPRDVNPLSPRYQARIRLWQKLPLPVANLVGPFIARGLA
;
A
#
# COMPACT_ATOMS: atom_id res chain seq x y z
N MET A 1 42.60 -25.51 16.59
CA MET A 1 41.83 -24.25 16.42
C MET A 1 41.27 -24.23 15.02
N ASN A 2 39.99 -24.51 14.87
CA ASN A 2 39.30 -24.40 13.56
C ASN A 2 39.14 -22.92 13.26
N ALA A 3 39.74 -22.44 12.17
CA ALA A 3 39.46 -21.11 11.68
C ALA A 3 37.93 -20.95 11.43
N PRO A 4 37.30 -19.83 11.82
CA PRO A 4 35.89 -19.64 11.55
C PRO A 4 35.67 -19.67 10.02
N PHE A 5 34.74 -20.50 9.61
CA PHE A 5 34.33 -20.62 8.20
C PHE A 5 33.80 -19.23 7.78
N ARG A 6 34.62 -18.44 7.09
CA ARG A 6 34.17 -17.17 6.51
C ARG A 6 33.26 -17.52 5.34
N LEU A 7 31.97 -17.41 5.53
CA LEU A 7 31.02 -17.43 4.43
C LEU A 7 31.45 -16.35 3.42
N GLY A 8 31.50 -16.68 2.14
CA GLY A 8 31.85 -15.74 1.08
C GLY A 8 30.90 -14.54 1.07
N LYS A 9 31.28 -13.43 0.43
CA LYS A 9 30.39 -12.27 0.29
C LYS A 9 29.09 -12.67 -0.44
N PRO A 10 27.91 -12.08 -0.06
CA PRO A 10 26.66 -12.33 -0.77
C PRO A 10 26.79 -11.95 -2.24
N THR A 11 26.25 -12.78 -3.13
CA THR A 11 26.12 -12.51 -4.57
C THR A 11 24.67 -12.17 -4.87
N VAL A 12 24.43 -11.19 -5.77
CA VAL A 12 23.10 -10.76 -6.14
C VAL A 12 22.78 -11.18 -7.56
N ARG A 13 21.60 -11.76 -7.75
CA ARG A 13 21.03 -12.05 -9.06
C ARG A 13 19.57 -11.65 -9.16
N GLU A 14 19.06 -11.49 -10.36
CA GLU A 14 17.65 -11.35 -10.62
C GLU A 14 16.97 -12.73 -10.56
N ALA A 15 15.81 -12.80 -9.88
CA ALA A 15 15.05 -14.04 -9.71
C ALA A 15 14.47 -14.52 -11.04
N GLY A 16 14.56 -15.82 -11.30
CA GLY A 16 13.90 -16.50 -12.39
C GLY A 16 12.55 -17.15 -11.99
N PRO A 17 11.85 -17.74 -12.95
CA PRO A 17 10.54 -18.37 -12.67
C PRO A 17 10.56 -19.47 -11.62
N GLY A 18 11.68 -20.18 -11.44
CA GLY A 18 11.86 -21.24 -10.45
C GLY A 18 12.07 -20.77 -9.01
N ASP A 19 12.37 -19.50 -8.79
CA ASP A 19 12.74 -18.98 -7.47
C ASP A 19 11.55 -18.70 -6.56
N ARG A 20 10.33 -18.69 -7.10
CA ARG A 20 9.11 -18.30 -6.35
C ARG A 20 8.95 -19.07 -5.04
N ALA A 21 9.14 -20.38 -5.06
CA ALA A 21 8.96 -21.21 -3.88
C ALA A 21 10.09 -21.00 -2.85
N ALA A 22 11.33 -20.82 -3.31
CA ALA A 22 12.46 -20.53 -2.43
C ALA A 22 12.32 -19.15 -1.78
N TYR A 23 11.90 -18.14 -2.55
CA TYR A 23 11.62 -16.80 -2.05
C TYR A 23 10.47 -16.79 -1.03
N ALA A 24 9.37 -17.51 -1.29
CA ALA A 24 8.26 -17.62 -0.35
C ALA A 24 8.70 -18.22 0.99
N ARG A 25 9.47 -19.33 0.95
CA ARG A 25 10.04 -19.94 2.17
C ARG A 25 10.98 -18.98 2.91
N PHE A 26 11.82 -18.25 2.18
CA PHE A 26 12.68 -17.23 2.79
C PHE A 26 11.86 -16.19 3.57
N LEU A 27 10.75 -15.70 3.00
CA LEU A 27 9.89 -14.70 3.66
C LEU A 27 9.21 -15.21 4.94
N GLU A 28 8.94 -16.52 5.06
CA GLU A 28 8.36 -17.10 6.27
C GLU A 28 9.21 -16.82 7.51
N GLY A 29 10.53 -16.89 7.35
CA GLY A 29 11.51 -16.60 8.42
C GLY A 29 11.77 -15.11 8.66
N GLN A 30 11.23 -14.19 7.84
CA GLN A 30 11.51 -12.76 7.95
C GLN A 30 10.38 -12.03 8.67
N LEU A 31 10.57 -11.68 9.96
CA LEU A 31 9.55 -10.97 10.76
C LEU A 31 9.21 -9.58 10.21
N GLN A 32 10.18 -8.91 9.62
CA GLN A 32 10.03 -7.59 9.00
C GLN A 32 9.38 -7.63 7.60
N ALA A 33 9.16 -8.82 7.03
CA ALA A 33 8.48 -8.93 5.75
C ALA A 33 7.01 -8.51 5.86
N SER A 34 6.60 -7.57 5.03
CA SER A 34 5.22 -7.10 4.90
C SER A 34 4.47 -7.85 3.80
N VAL A 35 3.16 -7.65 3.71
CA VAL A 35 2.31 -8.14 2.62
C VAL A 35 2.82 -7.71 1.24
N PHE A 36 3.58 -6.63 1.15
CA PHE A 36 4.13 -6.10 -0.10
C PHE A 36 5.35 -6.86 -0.63
N HIS A 37 5.96 -7.74 0.19
CA HIS A 37 6.97 -8.69 -0.24
C HIS A 37 6.36 -9.99 -0.76
N ASP A 38 5.09 -10.26 -0.41
CA ASP A 38 4.41 -11.50 -0.81
C ASP A 38 4.38 -11.66 -2.34
N PRO A 39 4.78 -12.82 -2.88
CA PRO A 39 4.69 -13.11 -4.31
C PRO A 39 3.30 -12.88 -4.92
N ARG A 40 2.23 -13.01 -4.11
CA ARG A 40 0.84 -12.72 -4.54
C ARG A 40 0.66 -11.24 -4.85
N TRP A 41 1.22 -10.34 -4.00
CA TRP A 41 1.20 -8.90 -4.25
C TRP A 41 1.99 -8.54 -5.51
N LEU A 42 3.21 -9.08 -5.63
CA LEU A 42 4.10 -8.79 -6.75
C LEU A 42 3.44 -9.17 -8.10
N ASP A 43 2.82 -10.34 -8.16
CA ASP A 43 2.08 -10.81 -9.33
C ASP A 43 0.82 -9.97 -9.61
N ALA A 44 0.04 -9.64 -8.56
CA ALA A 44 -1.17 -8.85 -8.71
C ALA A 44 -0.88 -7.45 -9.25
N VAL A 45 0.18 -6.80 -8.75
CA VAL A 45 0.64 -5.50 -9.25
C VAL A 45 1.14 -5.61 -10.68
N SER A 46 1.93 -6.65 -11.01
CA SER A 46 2.42 -6.85 -12.37
C SER A 46 1.29 -7.05 -13.37
N ARG A 47 0.35 -7.96 -13.09
CA ARG A 47 -0.75 -8.30 -14.00
C ARG A 47 -1.88 -7.27 -13.97
N GLY A 48 -2.16 -6.70 -12.81
CA GLY A 48 -3.24 -5.73 -12.60
C GLY A 48 -2.83 -4.29 -12.90
N GLY A 49 -1.65 -3.87 -12.44
CA GLY A 49 -1.08 -2.55 -12.65
C GLY A 49 -0.36 -2.40 -13.99
N GLY A 50 0.17 -3.50 -14.54
CA GLY A 50 0.95 -3.52 -15.77
C GLY A 50 2.39 -3.05 -15.59
N HIS A 51 2.99 -3.34 -14.43
CA HIS A 51 4.37 -3.02 -14.08
C HIS A 51 5.19 -4.31 -13.96
N ALA A 52 6.26 -4.44 -14.74
CA ALA A 52 7.11 -5.63 -14.65
C ALA A 52 7.75 -5.72 -13.26
N CYS A 53 7.56 -6.84 -12.57
CA CYS A 53 8.26 -7.14 -11.33
C CYS A 53 9.70 -7.57 -11.66
N ARG A 54 10.65 -7.07 -10.87
CA ARG A 54 12.07 -7.42 -10.86
C ARG A 54 12.45 -7.74 -9.42
N LEU A 55 12.65 -9.00 -9.12
CA LEU A 55 13.03 -9.45 -7.78
C LEU A 55 14.53 -9.72 -7.76
N LEU A 56 15.26 -8.96 -6.94
CA LEU A 56 16.67 -9.18 -6.68
C LEU A 56 16.82 -10.06 -5.44
N LEU A 57 17.63 -11.12 -5.56
CA LEU A 57 17.93 -12.07 -4.49
C LEU A 57 19.42 -11.99 -4.17
N ALA A 58 19.75 -11.76 -2.91
CA ALA A 58 21.11 -11.91 -2.41
C ALA A 58 21.26 -13.33 -1.84
N GLU A 59 22.27 -14.05 -2.31
CA GLU A 59 22.55 -15.41 -1.92
C GLU A 59 23.93 -15.54 -1.30
N GLN A 60 24.03 -16.35 -0.25
CA GLN A 60 25.28 -16.72 0.39
C GLN A 60 25.30 -18.25 0.55
N ALA A 61 26.33 -18.89 0.04
CA ALA A 61 26.45 -20.35 0.01
C ALA A 61 25.21 -21.06 -0.61
N GLY A 62 24.58 -20.46 -1.62
CA GLY A 62 23.38 -20.99 -2.29
C GLY A 62 22.05 -20.82 -1.55
N VAL A 63 22.05 -20.06 -0.45
CA VAL A 63 20.85 -19.75 0.33
C VAL A 63 20.50 -18.28 0.17
N ILE A 64 19.20 -17.96 -0.01
CA ILE A 64 18.71 -16.59 -0.03
C ILE A 64 18.84 -16.01 1.38
N VAL A 65 19.63 -14.95 1.52
CA VAL A 65 19.85 -14.24 2.79
C VAL A 65 19.16 -12.88 2.83
N ALA A 66 18.94 -12.24 1.68
CA ALA A 66 18.16 -11.00 1.57
C ALA A 66 17.50 -10.87 0.20
N ALA A 67 16.48 -10.03 0.11
CA ALA A 67 15.74 -9.81 -1.13
C ALA A 67 15.27 -8.35 -1.26
N LEU A 68 15.11 -7.92 -2.52
CA LEU A 68 14.53 -6.62 -2.87
C LEU A 68 13.58 -6.79 -4.06
N PRO A 69 12.27 -6.76 -3.83
CA PRO A 69 11.29 -6.72 -4.91
C PRO A 69 11.16 -5.31 -5.47
N LEU A 70 11.19 -5.17 -6.79
CA LEU A 70 11.06 -3.91 -7.51
C LEU A 70 9.99 -4.02 -8.60
N HIS A 71 9.24 -2.95 -8.82
CA HIS A 71 8.40 -2.80 -10.01
C HIS A 71 8.96 -1.71 -10.92
N ALA A 72 9.10 -2.04 -12.20
CA ALA A 72 9.49 -1.07 -13.22
C ALA A 72 8.26 -0.25 -13.63
N VAL A 73 8.17 0.97 -13.13
CA VAL A 73 7.09 1.92 -13.44
C VAL A 73 7.51 2.75 -14.65
N SER A 74 6.62 2.85 -15.63
CA SER A 74 6.80 3.71 -16.79
C SER A 74 5.55 4.52 -17.07
N SER A 75 5.70 5.83 -17.17
CA SER A 75 4.61 6.77 -17.43
C SER A 75 5.08 7.91 -18.32
N LEU A 76 4.25 8.29 -19.29
CA LEU A 76 4.49 9.47 -20.12
C LEU A 76 4.41 10.78 -19.31
N LEU A 77 3.64 10.77 -18.21
CA LEU A 77 3.41 11.97 -17.37
C LEU A 77 4.42 12.10 -16.23
N PHE A 78 4.91 10.96 -15.68
CA PHE A 78 5.71 10.90 -14.47
C PHE A 78 7.09 10.25 -14.67
N GLY A 79 7.47 9.93 -15.92
CA GLY A 79 8.75 9.32 -16.22
C GLY A 79 8.84 7.85 -15.84
N ARG A 80 10.09 7.36 -15.67
CA ARG A 80 10.40 5.97 -15.31
C ARG A 80 11.03 5.91 -13.93
N ALA A 81 10.71 4.85 -13.18
CA ALA A 81 11.32 4.56 -11.89
C ALA A 81 11.28 3.07 -11.59
N LEU A 82 12.23 2.59 -10.79
CA LEU A 82 12.11 1.33 -10.06
C LEU A 82 11.61 1.63 -8.67
N VAL A 83 10.53 0.99 -8.24
CA VAL A 83 9.93 1.22 -6.92
C VAL A 83 9.74 -0.08 -6.16
N SER A 84 10.00 -0.08 -4.87
CA SER A 84 9.83 -1.22 -3.99
C SER A 84 8.61 -1.02 -3.05
N THR A 85 7.43 -1.52 -3.35
CA THR A 85 6.91 -2.11 -4.58
C THR A 85 5.82 -1.22 -5.14
N GLY A 86 5.31 -1.50 -6.34
CA GLY A 86 4.24 -0.68 -6.93
C GLY A 86 2.98 -0.66 -6.06
N PHE A 87 2.36 0.51 -5.92
CA PHE A 87 1.17 0.79 -5.11
C PHE A 87 1.30 0.42 -3.61
N ALA A 88 2.51 0.19 -3.09
CA ALA A 88 2.77 -0.26 -1.73
C ALA A 88 3.14 0.87 -0.78
N VAL A 89 2.97 0.61 0.51
CA VAL A 89 3.46 1.47 1.61
C VAL A 89 4.89 1.08 1.98
N GLY A 90 5.22 -0.20 1.87
CA GLY A 90 6.52 -0.80 2.17
C GLY A 90 7.02 -1.69 1.04
N GLY A 91 7.88 -2.65 1.34
CA GLY A 91 8.43 -3.61 0.37
C GLY A 91 9.89 -3.34 -0.01
N GLY A 92 10.64 -2.61 0.83
CA GLY A 92 12.07 -2.37 0.67
C GLY A 92 12.92 -3.64 0.86
N ILE A 93 14.21 -3.48 1.13
CA ILE A 93 15.11 -4.60 1.36
C ILE A 93 14.69 -5.35 2.61
N VAL A 94 14.64 -6.69 2.53
CA VAL A 94 14.30 -7.60 3.63
C VAL A 94 15.36 -8.68 3.75
N GLY A 95 15.73 -9.05 4.98
CA GLY A 95 16.70 -10.09 5.28
C GLY A 95 17.94 -9.57 5.99
N ASP A 96 19.12 -10.04 5.58
CA ASP A 96 20.38 -9.73 6.21
C ASP A 96 20.88 -8.32 5.80
N ASP A 97 21.20 -7.49 6.80
CA ASP A 97 21.76 -6.15 6.63
C ASP A 97 23.10 -6.15 5.89
N GLU A 98 23.93 -7.18 6.08
CA GLU A 98 25.23 -7.29 5.41
C GLU A 98 25.09 -7.47 3.88
N ALA A 99 23.95 -7.98 3.43
CA ALA A 99 23.65 -8.13 2.02
C ALA A 99 23.05 -6.87 1.36
N ALA A 100 22.57 -5.91 2.15
CA ALA A 100 21.89 -4.71 1.65
C ALA A 100 22.75 -3.88 0.69
N PRO A 101 24.05 -3.61 0.91
CA PRO A 101 24.89 -2.86 -0.02
C PRO A 101 24.96 -3.49 -1.42
N ALA A 102 25.01 -4.83 -1.49
CA ALA A 102 25.03 -5.54 -2.76
C ALA A 102 23.70 -5.43 -3.51
N LEU A 103 22.56 -5.51 -2.79
CA LEU A 103 21.23 -5.30 -3.36
C LEU A 103 21.03 -3.85 -3.85
N VAL A 104 21.55 -2.87 -3.12
CA VAL A 104 21.51 -1.45 -3.50
C VAL A 104 22.29 -1.22 -4.79
N ALA A 105 23.52 -1.73 -4.90
CA ALA A 105 24.31 -1.64 -6.12
C ALA A 105 23.61 -2.33 -7.31
N ALA A 106 23.09 -3.54 -7.11
CA ALA A 106 22.34 -4.27 -8.14
C ALA A 106 21.07 -3.54 -8.59
N ALA A 107 20.39 -2.83 -7.68
CA ALA A 107 19.23 -2.01 -8.05
C ALA A 107 19.61 -0.80 -8.90
N GLN A 108 20.73 -0.15 -8.63
CA GLN A 108 21.27 0.94 -9.46
C GLN A 108 21.68 0.44 -10.84
N ASP A 109 22.38 -0.70 -10.93
CA ASP A 109 22.74 -1.34 -12.21
C ASP A 109 21.49 -1.72 -13.02
N LEU A 110 20.48 -2.29 -12.37
CA LEU A 110 19.21 -2.63 -13.00
C LEU A 110 18.50 -1.37 -13.51
N ALA A 111 18.52 -0.28 -12.74
CA ALA A 111 17.96 1.00 -13.15
C ALA A 111 18.65 1.52 -14.42
N GLY A 112 19.97 1.43 -14.51
CA GLY A 112 20.74 1.76 -15.71
C GLY A 112 20.34 0.93 -16.92
N ARG A 113 20.27 -0.41 -16.77
CA ARG A 113 19.85 -1.32 -17.85
C ARG A 113 18.44 -1.03 -18.36
N LEU A 114 17.51 -0.68 -17.47
CA LEU A 114 16.11 -0.38 -17.78
C LEU A 114 15.88 1.08 -18.19
N LYS A 115 16.92 1.90 -18.20
CA LYS A 115 16.82 3.36 -18.44
C LYS A 115 15.79 4.02 -17.52
N SER A 116 15.79 3.61 -16.24
CA SER A 116 14.97 4.17 -15.17
C SER A 116 15.84 5.12 -14.35
N PRO A 117 15.67 6.44 -14.47
CA PRO A 117 16.55 7.40 -13.81
C PRO A 117 16.42 7.44 -12.28
N THR A 118 15.40 6.81 -11.72
CA THR A 118 15.12 6.87 -10.28
C THR A 118 14.89 5.46 -9.72
N VAL A 119 15.44 5.21 -8.53
CA VAL A 119 15.08 4.07 -7.66
C VAL A 119 14.47 4.62 -6.38
N GLU A 120 13.32 4.07 -5.96
CA GLU A 120 12.62 4.41 -4.72
C GLU A 120 12.45 3.17 -3.86
N LEU A 121 13.04 3.16 -2.66
CA LEU A 121 12.87 2.10 -1.66
C LEU A 121 11.96 2.59 -0.54
N ARG A 122 10.94 1.78 -0.22
CA ARG A 122 9.89 2.10 0.77
C ARG A 122 10.05 1.20 1.99
N GLY A 123 10.59 1.74 3.08
CA GLY A 123 10.89 0.97 4.31
C GLY A 123 11.94 -0.11 4.08
N GLY A 124 11.94 -1.10 4.97
CA GLY A 124 12.97 -2.13 4.99
C GLY A 124 14.34 -1.60 5.42
N ILE A 125 15.40 -2.33 5.09
CA ILE A 125 16.77 -1.89 5.32
C ILE A 125 17.07 -0.73 4.37
N LEU A 126 17.50 0.40 4.94
CA LEU A 126 17.76 1.62 4.18
C LEU A 126 19.19 1.61 3.61
N PRO A 127 19.39 2.12 2.38
CA PRO A 127 20.71 2.24 1.81
C PRO A 127 21.56 3.29 2.54
N ASP A 128 22.80 2.93 2.86
CA ASP A 128 23.85 3.83 3.28
C ASP A 128 24.93 3.86 2.16
N ALA A 129 24.65 4.60 1.11
CA ALA A 129 25.50 4.64 -0.08
C ALA A 129 25.45 6.02 -0.76
N PRO A 130 26.51 6.45 -1.45
CA PRO A 130 26.53 7.73 -2.16
C PRO A 130 25.38 7.88 -3.16
N GLY A 131 24.80 9.10 -3.22
CA GLY A 131 23.70 9.44 -4.12
C GLY A 131 22.31 9.00 -3.64
N TRP A 132 22.21 8.30 -2.51
CA TRP A 132 20.93 8.01 -1.87
C TRP A 132 20.52 9.09 -0.89
N HIS A 133 19.23 9.40 -0.89
CA HIS A 133 18.62 10.38 0.02
C HIS A 133 17.47 9.73 0.78
N VAL A 134 17.56 9.71 2.11
CA VAL A 134 16.51 9.18 2.98
C VAL A 134 15.58 10.30 3.44
N LYS A 135 14.26 10.09 3.33
CA LYS A 135 13.21 10.97 3.82
C LYS A 135 12.40 10.26 4.90
N GLN A 136 12.23 10.88 6.05
CA GLN A 136 11.49 10.34 7.20
C GLN A 136 10.35 11.25 7.67
N ASP A 137 10.17 12.40 7.05
CA ASP A 137 9.23 13.46 7.45
C ASP A 137 8.02 13.59 6.51
N SER A 138 7.99 12.83 5.42
CA SER A 138 6.97 12.99 4.38
C SER A 138 5.70 12.19 4.64
N HIS A 139 5.82 11.03 5.25
CA HIS A 139 4.72 10.09 5.51
C HIS A 139 4.83 9.46 6.89
N ALA A 140 3.66 9.13 7.46
CA ALA A 140 3.57 8.34 8.68
C ALA A 140 2.68 7.11 8.47
N GLY A 141 3.04 6.01 9.12
CA GLY A 141 2.22 4.82 9.31
C GLY A 141 1.33 4.96 10.54
N PHE A 142 0.28 4.14 10.63
CA PHE A 142 -0.68 4.17 11.71
C PHE A 142 -1.12 2.75 12.04
N VAL A 143 -0.61 2.21 13.14
CA VAL A 143 -0.95 0.87 13.62
C VAL A 143 -1.47 0.96 15.05
N MET A 144 -2.49 0.18 15.37
CA MET A 144 -3.07 0.13 16.71
C MET A 144 -3.55 -1.30 17.01
N PRO A 145 -3.44 -1.80 18.24
CA PRO A 145 -4.06 -3.06 18.62
C PRO A 145 -5.59 -2.97 18.54
N LEU A 146 -6.24 -4.08 18.19
CA LEU A 146 -7.67 -4.22 18.28
C LEU A 146 -8.08 -4.51 19.73
N ALA A 147 -9.22 -3.97 20.17
CA ALA A 147 -9.75 -4.24 21.49
C ALA A 147 -10.40 -5.64 21.57
N ALA A 148 -10.64 -6.14 22.78
CA ALA A 148 -11.11 -7.50 23.02
C ALA A 148 -12.53 -7.78 22.47
N ASP A 149 -13.39 -6.77 22.47
CA ASP A 149 -14.78 -6.87 22.01
C ASP A 149 -15.28 -5.55 21.42
N ASP A 150 -16.51 -5.53 20.88
CA ASP A 150 -17.13 -4.37 20.23
C ASP A 150 -17.29 -3.18 21.19
N ALA A 151 -17.69 -3.45 22.42
CA ALA A 151 -17.90 -2.39 23.40
C ALA A 151 -16.58 -1.74 23.81
N ALA A 152 -15.55 -2.55 24.05
CA ALA A 152 -14.20 -2.08 24.34
C ALA A 152 -13.60 -1.33 23.12
N GLN A 153 -13.83 -1.83 21.90
CA GLN A 153 -13.40 -1.14 20.67
C GLN A 153 -14.07 0.22 20.54
N LEU A 154 -15.37 0.33 20.81
CA LEU A 154 -16.06 1.61 20.79
C LEU A 154 -15.53 2.57 21.88
N GLN A 155 -15.19 2.05 23.06
CA GLN A 155 -14.63 2.86 24.15
C GLN A 155 -13.20 3.32 23.88
N ALA A 156 -12.42 2.54 23.17
CA ALA A 156 -11.04 2.89 22.75
C ALA A 156 -11.01 4.09 21.77
N VAL A 157 -12.09 4.33 21.01
CA VAL A 157 -12.17 5.50 20.13
C VAL A 157 -12.22 6.79 20.97
N PRO A 158 -11.40 7.83 20.68
CA PRO A 158 -11.40 9.09 21.41
C PRO A 158 -12.80 9.74 21.47
N ARG A 159 -13.10 10.38 22.59
CA ARG A 159 -14.46 10.90 22.92
C ARG A 159 -15.12 11.67 21.77
N LYS A 160 -14.39 12.59 21.12
CA LYS A 160 -14.92 13.41 20.02
C LYS A 160 -15.29 12.54 18.81
N GLN A 161 -14.40 11.67 18.39
CA GLN A 161 -14.61 10.77 17.26
C GLN A 161 -15.68 9.72 17.55
N ARG A 162 -15.72 9.20 18.79
CA ARG A 162 -16.75 8.27 19.25
C ARG A 162 -18.16 8.89 19.22
N ALA A 163 -18.28 10.20 19.49
CA ALA A 163 -19.57 10.90 19.37
C ALA A 163 -20.03 10.95 17.90
N GLU A 164 -19.13 11.18 16.95
CA GLU A 164 -19.46 11.13 15.51
C GLU A 164 -19.80 9.71 15.06
N LEU A 165 -19.04 8.71 15.50
CA LEU A 165 -19.34 7.29 15.22
C LEU A 165 -20.71 6.88 15.76
N ARG A 166 -21.10 7.29 16.98
CA ARG A 166 -22.44 7.00 17.54
C ARG A 166 -23.57 7.61 16.72
N LYS A 167 -23.38 8.80 16.13
CA LYS A 167 -24.35 9.37 15.18
C LYS A 167 -24.51 8.46 13.96
N GLY A 168 -23.41 7.93 13.43
CA GLY A 168 -23.44 6.97 12.33
C GLY A 168 -24.16 5.67 12.72
N LEU A 169 -23.84 5.11 13.88
CA LEU A 169 -24.43 3.86 14.37
C LEU A 169 -25.95 3.97 14.67
N ALA A 170 -26.50 5.19 14.77
CA ALA A 170 -27.94 5.42 14.93
C ALA A 170 -28.72 5.26 13.60
N HIS A 171 -28.04 5.18 12.47
CA HIS A 171 -28.68 4.91 11.17
C HIS A 171 -28.84 3.41 10.94
N ALA A 172 -29.88 3.01 10.21
CA ALA A 172 -30.14 1.63 9.80
C ALA A 172 -29.23 1.26 8.61
N PHE A 173 -27.95 1.02 8.87
CA PHE A 173 -27.04 0.52 7.85
C PHE A 173 -27.04 -1.00 7.75
N GLU A 174 -26.95 -1.52 6.53
CA GLU A 174 -26.57 -2.89 6.26
C GLU A 174 -25.04 -2.96 6.05
N ILE A 175 -24.38 -3.82 6.82
CA ILE A 175 -22.94 -4.10 6.66
C ILE A 175 -22.79 -5.41 5.90
N ARG A 176 -22.07 -5.37 4.80
CA ARG A 176 -21.86 -6.53 3.95
C ARG A 176 -20.36 -6.77 3.71
N THR A 177 -19.94 -8.01 3.91
CA THR A 177 -18.56 -8.45 3.65
C THR A 177 -18.55 -9.53 2.57
N GLY A 178 -17.56 -9.47 1.69
CA GLY A 178 -17.42 -10.47 0.63
C GLY A 178 -16.39 -10.06 -0.42
N ASN A 179 -16.21 -10.92 -1.43
CA ASN A 179 -15.35 -10.63 -2.57
C ASN A 179 -15.96 -11.06 -3.91
N GLY A 180 -17.29 -11.29 -3.92
CA GLY A 180 -18.04 -11.66 -5.12
C GLY A 180 -18.17 -10.54 -6.14
N PRO A 181 -18.78 -10.81 -7.31
CA PRO A 181 -18.92 -9.82 -8.38
C PRO A 181 -19.64 -8.55 -7.94
N GLN A 182 -20.68 -8.68 -7.10
CA GLN A 182 -21.46 -7.54 -6.61
C GLN A 182 -20.63 -6.68 -5.63
N ASP A 183 -19.88 -7.31 -4.70
CA ASP A 183 -19.04 -6.60 -3.74
C ASP A 183 -17.94 -5.81 -4.46
N ARG A 184 -17.32 -6.42 -5.47
CA ARG A 184 -16.32 -5.77 -6.35
C ARG A 184 -16.91 -4.60 -7.14
N ALA A 185 -18.15 -4.72 -7.63
CA ALA A 185 -18.82 -3.67 -8.37
C ALA A 185 -19.15 -2.47 -7.47
N TRP A 186 -19.70 -2.72 -6.28
CA TRP A 186 -19.98 -1.68 -5.29
C TRP A 186 -18.71 -0.99 -4.81
N HIS A 187 -17.68 -1.77 -4.45
CA HIS A 187 -16.41 -1.20 -4.03
C HIS A 187 -15.82 -0.26 -5.09
N TYR A 188 -15.74 -0.71 -6.35
CA TYR A 188 -15.16 0.13 -7.40
C TYR A 188 -15.98 1.40 -7.64
N ARG A 189 -17.31 1.33 -7.60
CA ARG A 189 -18.21 2.50 -7.72
C ARG A 189 -17.93 3.51 -6.61
N VAL A 190 -17.95 3.07 -5.35
CA VAL A 190 -17.74 3.92 -4.18
C VAL A 190 -16.32 4.50 -4.16
N TYR A 191 -15.31 3.63 -4.34
CA TYR A 191 -13.92 4.04 -4.31
C TYR A 191 -13.58 5.03 -5.43
N SER A 192 -14.04 4.78 -6.65
CA SER A 192 -13.77 5.67 -7.79
C SER A 192 -14.36 7.07 -7.59
N GLU A 193 -15.57 7.17 -7.02
CA GLU A 193 -16.18 8.45 -6.66
C GLU A 193 -15.39 9.14 -5.54
N SER A 194 -15.02 8.40 -4.52
CA SER A 194 -14.25 8.90 -3.39
C SER A 194 -12.93 9.52 -3.84
N VAL A 195 -12.11 8.79 -4.61
CA VAL A 195 -10.80 9.30 -5.06
C VAL A 195 -10.94 10.44 -6.07
N ARG A 196 -11.95 10.41 -6.96
CA ARG A 196 -12.25 11.53 -7.85
C ARG A 196 -12.56 12.80 -7.05
N ASN A 197 -13.37 12.69 -5.99
CA ASN A 197 -13.71 13.82 -5.11
C ASN A 197 -12.48 14.34 -4.34
N LEU A 198 -11.48 13.49 -4.08
CA LEU A 198 -10.19 13.87 -3.50
C LEU A 198 -9.19 14.40 -4.54
N GLY A 199 -9.51 14.34 -5.83
CA GLY A 199 -8.63 14.79 -6.90
C GLY A 199 -7.57 13.78 -7.33
N THR A 200 -7.78 12.51 -6.98
CA THR A 200 -6.86 11.40 -7.31
C THR A 200 -7.47 10.52 -8.40
N PRO A 201 -6.73 10.15 -9.45
CA PRO A 201 -7.18 9.18 -10.45
C PRO A 201 -7.38 7.79 -9.84
N VAL A 202 -8.47 7.12 -10.22
CA VAL A 202 -8.76 5.76 -9.78
C VAL A 202 -7.81 4.75 -10.42
N PHE A 203 -7.42 3.72 -9.67
CA PHE A 203 -6.63 2.60 -10.18
C PHE A 203 -7.46 1.69 -11.13
N PRO A 204 -6.78 0.91 -12.01
CA PRO A 204 -7.47 -0.02 -12.90
C PRO A 204 -8.31 -1.05 -12.13
N ARG A 205 -9.55 -1.34 -12.56
CA ARG A 205 -10.38 -2.41 -11.96
C ARG A 205 -9.66 -3.74 -11.86
N ARG A 206 -8.85 -4.06 -12.87
CA ARG A 206 -8.08 -5.30 -12.90
C ARG A 206 -7.05 -5.40 -11.77
N LEU A 207 -6.54 -4.28 -11.22
CA LEU A 207 -5.63 -4.31 -10.06
C LEU A 207 -6.35 -4.85 -8.82
N PHE A 208 -7.54 -4.31 -8.52
CA PHE A 208 -8.37 -4.79 -7.40
C PHE A 208 -8.77 -6.26 -7.59
N ALA A 209 -9.21 -6.63 -8.80
CA ALA A 209 -9.57 -8.00 -9.12
C ALA A 209 -8.38 -8.96 -8.91
N ARG A 210 -7.20 -8.64 -9.41
CA ARG A 210 -5.99 -9.47 -9.25
C ARG A 210 -5.54 -9.60 -7.80
N VAL A 211 -5.68 -8.55 -7.00
CA VAL A 211 -5.38 -8.63 -5.57
C VAL A 211 -6.38 -9.56 -4.87
N LEU A 212 -7.68 -9.36 -5.07
CA LEU A 212 -8.71 -10.22 -4.46
C LEU A 212 -8.57 -11.69 -4.90
N ASP A 213 -8.31 -11.94 -6.18
CA ASP A 213 -8.13 -13.30 -6.71
C ASP A 213 -6.86 -13.96 -6.14
N ALA A 214 -5.76 -13.22 -6.00
CA ALA A 214 -4.49 -13.74 -5.52
C ALA A 214 -4.47 -14.01 -4.01
N PHE A 215 -5.13 -13.15 -3.23
CA PHE A 215 -5.16 -13.26 -1.77
C PHE A 215 -6.29 -14.15 -1.26
N GLY A 216 -7.36 -14.34 -2.04
CA GLY A 216 -8.46 -15.23 -1.66
C GLY A 216 -9.06 -14.88 -0.30
N ASN A 217 -8.94 -15.78 0.67
CA ASN A 217 -9.44 -15.58 2.03
C ASN A 217 -8.63 -14.53 2.82
N ASP A 218 -7.45 -14.15 2.37
CA ASP A 218 -6.63 -13.10 2.99
C ASP A 218 -6.97 -11.69 2.46
N ALA A 219 -8.07 -11.55 1.71
CA ALA A 219 -8.59 -10.26 1.25
C ALA A 219 -10.10 -10.29 1.12
N ASP A 220 -10.76 -9.23 1.54
CA ASP A 220 -12.19 -9.03 1.32
C ASP A 220 -12.56 -7.56 1.14
N ILE A 221 -13.84 -7.33 0.88
CA ILE A 221 -14.45 -6.02 0.77
C ILE A 221 -15.53 -5.91 1.83
N LEU A 222 -15.47 -4.86 2.66
CA LEU A 222 -16.57 -4.46 3.52
C LEU A 222 -17.27 -3.26 2.91
N THR A 223 -18.59 -3.34 2.75
CA THR A 223 -19.43 -2.26 2.21
C THR A 223 -20.55 -1.91 3.18
N VAL A 224 -20.73 -0.62 3.43
CA VAL A 224 -21.85 -0.04 4.19
C VAL A 224 -22.91 0.41 3.19
N LEU A 225 -24.12 -0.18 3.33
CA LEU A 225 -25.27 0.18 2.52
C LEU A 225 -26.31 0.94 3.36
N HIS A 226 -27.02 1.83 2.72
CA HIS A 226 -28.19 2.51 3.27
C HIS A 226 -29.30 2.52 2.22
N GLU A 227 -30.46 1.99 2.56
CA GLU A 227 -31.59 1.84 1.62
C GLU A 227 -31.16 1.12 0.32
N GLY A 228 -30.34 0.06 0.45
CA GLY A 228 -29.82 -0.73 -0.66
C GLY A 228 -28.73 -0.04 -1.51
N GLN A 229 -28.32 1.20 -1.17
CA GLN A 229 -27.27 1.93 -1.89
C GLN A 229 -25.92 1.87 -1.16
N PRO A 230 -24.80 1.54 -1.86
CA PRO A 230 -23.49 1.51 -1.23
C PRO A 230 -22.99 2.94 -0.99
N LEU A 231 -22.70 3.27 0.27
CA LEU A 231 -22.23 4.59 0.70
C LEU A 231 -20.74 4.63 0.99
N ALA A 232 -20.22 3.62 1.68
CA ALA A 232 -18.80 3.51 1.98
C ALA A 232 -18.34 2.08 1.75
N SER A 233 -17.11 1.91 1.27
CA SER A 233 -16.56 0.57 0.99
C SER A 233 -15.06 0.56 1.12
N VAL A 234 -14.51 -0.55 1.62
CA VAL A 234 -13.08 -0.75 1.79
C VAL A 234 -12.68 -2.15 1.38
N LEU A 235 -11.63 -2.26 0.55
CA LEU A 235 -10.91 -3.50 0.29
C LEU A 235 -9.79 -3.62 1.30
N SER A 236 -9.75 -4.73 2.04
CA SER A 236 -8.79 -4.99 3.09
C SER A 236 -7.94 -6.19 2.78
N LEU A 237 -6.70 -6.18 3.28
CA LEU A 237 -5.78 -7.31 3.29
C LEU A 237 -5.59 -7.80 4.72
N TYR A 238 -5.42 -9.11 4.91
CA TYR A 238 -5.14 -9.75 6.19
C TYR A 238 -3.77 -10.39 6.13
N HIS A 239 -2.87 -9.97 7.03
CA HIS A 239 -1.49 -10.46 7.02
C HIS A 239 -0.89 -10.46 8.42
N ARG A 240 -0.42 -11.63 8.87
CA ARG A 240 0.30 -11.79 10.14
C ARG A 240 -0.38 -11.11 11.34
N GLY A 241 -1.65 -11.36 11.54
CA GLY A 241 -2.43 -10.81 12.65
C GLY A 241 -2.93 -9.36 12.44
N ALA A 242 -2.61 -8.72 11.34
CA ALA A 242 -3.07 -7.37 11.03
C ALA A 242 -4.12 -7.34 9.91
N VAL A 243 -5.17 -6.53 10.09
CA VAL A 243 -6.04 -6.09 9.01
C VAL A 243 -5.54 -4.75 8.46
N MET A 244 -5.45 -4.66 7.15
CA MET A 244 -4.99 -3.48 6.42
C MET A 244 -6.11 -2.96 5.51
N PRO A 245 -6.90 -1.93 5.90
CA PRO A 245 -7.88 -1.26 5.02
C PRO A 245 -7.16 -0.51 3.92
N TYR A 246 -6.91 -1.19 2.81
CA TYR A 246 -5.93 -0.73 1.84
C TYR A 246 -6.50 0.28 0.84
N TRP A 247 -7.66 -0.02 0.25
CA TRP A 247 -8.35 0.88 -0.66
C TRP A 247 -9.78 1.09 -0.16
N GLY A 248 -10.03 2.25 0.44
CA GLY A 248 -11.33 2.56 1.01
C GLY A 248 -11.75 4.00 0.80
N GLY A 249 -13.04 4.24 0.96
CA GLY A 249 -13.62 5.57 0.90
C GLY A 249 -15.15 5.55 0.90
N GLY A 250 -15.74 6.72 0.78
CA GLY A 250 -17.18 6.87 0.70
C GLY A 250 -17.60 7.88 -0.35
N VAL A 251 -18.81 7.70 -0.86
CA VAL A 251 -19.48 8.68 -1.74
C VAL A 251 -19.76 9.99 -1.00
N HIS A 252 -20.09 11.04 -1.72
CA HIS A 252 -20.36 12.34 -1.05
C HIS A 252 -21.41 12.24 0.06
N ALA A 253 -22.50 11.49 -0.18
CA ALA A 253 -23.58 11.29 0.81
C ALA A 253 -23.13 10.58 2.10
N ALA A 254 -22.09 9.76 2.05
CA ALA A 254 -21.54 9.05 3.20
C ALA A 254 -21.12 9.97 4.35
N ARG A 255 -20.76 11.21 4.05
CA ARG A 255 -20.28 12.20 5.05
C ARG A 255 -21.39 12.62 6.01
N ALA A 256 -22.58 12.95 5.49
CA ALA A 256 -23.72 13.38 6.29
C ALA A 256 -24.16 12.28 7.29
N LEU A 257 -24.09 11.02 6.85
CA LEU A 257 -24.51 9.84 7.61
C LEU A 257 -23.38 9.20 8.42
N ARG A 258 -22.15 9.73 8.37
CA ARG A 258 -20.97 9.15 9.05
C ARG A 258 -20.66 7.71 8.62
N ALA A 259 -21.03 7.33 7.39
CA ALA A 259 -20.88 5.96 6.92
C ALA A 259 -19.41 5.49 6.85
N ASN A 260 -18.44 6.40 6.63
CA ASN A 260 -17.01 6.06 6.71
C ASN A 260 -16.57 5.66 8.13
N ASP A 261 -17.11 6.33 9.15
CA ASP A 261 -16.78 6.01 10.53
C ASP A 261 -17.35 4.64 10.91
N VAL A 262 -18.60 4.37 10.50
CA VAL A 262 -19.24 3.06 10.69
C VAL A 262 -18.48 1.96 9.94
N MET A 263 -18.02 2.23 8.70
CA MET A 263 -17.23 1.28 7.92
C MET A 263 -15.95 0.84 8.65
N TYR A 264 -15.17 1.77 9.18
CA TYR A 264 -13.93 1.42 9.88
C TYR A 264 -14.19 0.72 11.21
N TYR A 265 -15.20 1.13 11.96
CA TYR A 265 -15.59 0.44 13.18
C TYR A 265 -16.08 -0.99 12.89
N ALA A 266 -16.94 -1.16 11.91
CA ALA A 266 -17.40 -2.48 11.49
C ALA A 266 -16.24 -3.37 10.99
N LEU A 267 -15.25 -2.77 10.29
CA LEU A 267 -14.06 -3.50 9.87
C LEU A 267 -13.19 -3.93 11.06
N MET A 268 -13.04 -3.11 12.09
CA MET A 268 -12.31 -3.49 13.32
C MET A 268 -12.94 -4.71 13.98
N ASN A 269 -14.29 -4.72 14.08
CA ASN A 269 -15.03 -5.84 14.67
C ASN A 269 -14.92 -7.10 13.80
N HIS A 270 -15.15 -6.98 12.49
CA HIS A 270 -14.99 -8.08 11.53
C HIS A 270 -13.56 -8.66 11.53
N ALA A 271 -12.55 -7.83 11.61
CA ALA A 271 -11.14 -8.28 11.65
C ALA A 271 -10.83 -9.07 12.93
N ARG A 272 -11.35 -8.64 14.08
CA ARG A 272 -11.22 -9.38 15.34
C ARG A 272 -11.91 -10.75 15.27
N GLU A 273 -13.11 -10.82 14.71
CA GLU A 273 -13.82 -12.10 14.47
C GLU A 273 -13.02 -13.06 13.59
N ARG A 274 -12.18 -12.50 12.71
CA ARG A 274 -11.23 -13.24 11.87
C ARG A 274 -9.89 -13.56 12.57
N GLY A 275 -9.77 -13.26 13.87
CA GLY A 275 -8.55 -13.53 14.64
C GLY A 275 -7.42 -12.53 14.44
N MET A 276 -7.68 -11.35 13.89
CA MET A 276 -6.70 -10.28 13.83
C MET A 276 -6.59 -9.58 15.18
N ASP A 277 -5.37 -9.17 15.55
CA ASP A 277 -5.05 -8.48 16.78
C ASP A 277 -4.66 -7.00 16.58
N ARG A 278 -4.41 -6.59 15.33
CA ARG A 278 -3.96 -5.25 14.97
C ARG A 278 -4.72 -4.68 13.77
N PHE A 279 -4.87 -3.36 13.80
CA PHE A 279 -5.41 -2.58 12.70
C PHE A 279 -4.28 -1.69 12.13
N ASP A 280 -3.79 -2.02 10.94
CA ASP A 280 -2.81 -1.23 10.21
C ASP A 280 -3.53 -0.31 9.22
N PHE A 281 -3.74 0.93 9.62
CA PHE A 281 -4.44 1.93 8.82
C PHE A 281 -3.60 2.45 7.64
N GLY A 282 -2.44 1.87 7.41
CA GLY A 282 -1.51 2.24 6.36
C GLY A 282 -0.96 3.64 6.50
N ARG A 283 -0.35 4.14 5.44
CA ARG A 283 0.32 5.45 5.45
C ARG A 283 -0.62 6.62 5.19
N SER A 284 -0.21 7.79 5.67
CA SER A 284 -0.71 9.09 5.20
C SER A 284 0.44 10.07 5.05
N LYS A 285 0.31 11.01 4.10
CA LYS A 285 1.22 12.15 4.04
C LYS A 285 1.03 12.99 5.30
N VAL A 286 2.13 13.43 5.91
CA VAL A 286 2.10 14.28 7.10
C VAL A 286 1.24 15.52 6.82
N ASP A 287 0.43 15.90 7.80
CA ASP A 287 -0.52 17.03 7.78
C ASP A 287 -1.62 16.98 6.71
N SER A 288 -1.82 15.85 6.04
CA SER A 288 -2.97 15.65 5.14
C SER A 288 -4.28 15.41 5.92
N GLY A 289 -5.42 15.59 5.24
CA GLY A 289 -6.73 15.25 5.83
C GLY A 289 -6.83 13.80 6.30
N ALA A 290 -6.23 12.86 5.58
CA ALA A 290 -6.17 11.45 5.97
C ALA A 290 -5.30 11.23 7.22
N TYR A 291 -4.20 11.98 7.37
CA TYR A 291 -3.36 11.96 8.56
C TYR A 291 -4.15 12.40 9.80
N HIS A 292 -4.84 13.53 9.72
CA HIS A 292 -5.66 14.04 10.82
C HIS A 292 -6.86 13.14 11.12
N PHE A 293 -7.49 12.55 10.11
CA PHE A 293 -8.56 11.58 10.29
C PHE A 293 -8.12 10.39 11.15
N LYS A 294 -6.96 9.78 10.83
CA LYS A 294 -6.41 8.65 11.60
C LYS A 294 -6.05 9.04 13.04
N ARG A 295 -5.47 10.23 13.23
CA ARG A 295 -5.20 10.76 14.57
C ARG A 295 -6.49 10.98 15.39
N ASN A 296 -7.57 11.44 14.76
CA ASN A 296 -8.86 11.58 15.43
C ASN A 296 -9.41 10.22 15.93
N TRP A 297 -9.05 9.12 15.28
CA TRP A 297 -9.36 7.75 15.69
C TRP A 297 -8.45 7.22 16.81
N GLY A 298 -7.47 8.00 17.27
CA GLY A 298 -6.55 7.64 18.34
C GLY A 298 -5.25 6.97 17.89
N PHE A 299 -5.04 6.83 16.58
CA PHE A 299 -3.78 6.29 16.08
C PHE A 299 -2.63 7.27 16.28
N VAL A 300 -1.51 6.76 16.77
CA VAL A 300 -0.26 7.50 16.89
C VAL A 300 0.51 7.40 15.57
N PRO A 301 0.93 8.52 14.96
CA PRO A 301 1.71 8.49 13.73
C PRO A 301 3.14 8.01 14.00
N GLU A 302 3.60 7.06 13.20
CA GLU A 302 4.99 6.56 13.19
C GLU A 302 5.66 6.99 11.88
N PRO A 303 6.80 7.72 11.91
CA PRO A 303 7.49 8.15 10.71
C PRO A 303 7.85 6.97 9.80
N LEU A 304 7.59 7.09 8.51
CA LEU A 304 8.00 6.12 7.50
C LEU A 304 9.24 6.60 6.76
N SER A 305 10.22 5.73 6.62
CA SER A 305 11.48 6.02 5.94
C SER A 305 11.44 5.56 4.49
N TYR A 306 11.69 6.48 3.57
CA TYR A 306 11.80 6.20 2.14
C TYR A 306 13.15 6.69 1.63
N ALA A 307 13.83 5.85 0.84
CA ALA A 307 15.10 6.19 0.24
C ALA A 307 14.94 6.36 -1.26
N HIS A 308 15.58 7.38 -1.79
CA HIS A 308 15.55 7.72 -3.21
C HIS A 308 16.98 7.85 -3.76
N TRP A 309 17.20 7.27 -4.92
CA TRP A 309 18.38 7.49 -5.72
C TRP A 309 17.97 8.01 -7.10
N THR A 310 18.76 8.93 -7.63
CA THR A 310 18.57 9.46 -8.98
C THR A 310 19.91 9.41 -9.72
N ALA A 311 19.89 8.93 -10.95
CA ALA A 311 21.08 8.85 -11.79
C ALA A 311 21.67 10.25 -12.06
N ASP A 312 22.98 10.32 -12.18
CA ASP A 312 23.70 11.57 -12.41
C ASP A 312 23.17 12.34 -13.63
N GLY A 313 23.03 13.64 -13.48
CA GLY A 313 22.50 14.52 -14.53
C GLY A 313 20.99 14.39 -14.79
N GLN A 314 20.26 13.58 -14.02
CA GLN A 314 18.81 13.43 -14.13
C GLN A 314 18.07 14.20 -13.05
N ALA A 315 16.85 14.66 -13.36
CA ALA A 315 15.99 15.29 -12.37
C ALA A 315 15.28 14.21 -11.52
N PRO A 316 15.13 14.42 -10.19
CA PRO A 316 14.33 13.53 -9.36
C PRO A 316 12.89 13.47 -9.86
N ARG A 317 12.27 12.28 -9.77
CA ARG A 317 10.85 12.11 -10.07
C ARG A 317 10.04 12.95 -9.08
N ASP A 318 9.33 13.98 -9.57
CA ASP A 318 8.43 14.80 -8.73
C ASP A 318 6.98 14.40 -8.96
N VAL A 319 6.33 13.89 -7.94
CA VAL A 319 4.90 13.53 -7.89
C VAL A 319 4.27 14.23 -6.67
N ASN A 320 4.65 15.51 -6.44
CA ASN A 320 4.15 16.24 -5.28
C ASN A 320 2.77 16.88 -5.56
N PRO A 321 1.66 16.35 -4.99
CA PRO A 321 0.33 16.89 -5.20
C PRO A 321 0.12 18.28 -4.58
N LEU A 322 1.03 18.73 -3.72
CA LEU A 322 0.95 20.07 -3.09
C LEU A 322 1.57 21.18 -3.95
N SER A 323 2.26 20.85 -5.05
CA SER A 323 2.79 21.89 -5.93
C SER A 323 1.66 22.66 -6.64
N PRO A 324 1.80 23.98 -6.88
CA PRO A 324 0.76 24.81 -7.53
C PRO A 324 0.29 24.23 -8.87
N ARG A 325 1.21 23.65 -9.64
CA ARG A 325 0.94 23.02 -10.92
C ARG A 325 -0.02 21.82 -10.79
N TYR A 326 0.17 20.99 -9.75
CA TYR A 326 -0.71 19.84 -9.49
C TYR A 326 -2.04 20.27 -8.89
N GLN A 327 -2.08 21.31 -8.06
CA GLN A 327 -3.32 21.83 -7.47
C GLN A 327 -4.35 22.26 -8.53
N ALA A 328 -3.93 22.92 -9.60
CA ALA A 328 -4.81 23.28 -10.70
C ALA A 328 -5.39 22.05 -11.40
N ARG A 329 -4.56 21.01 -11.64
CA ARG A 329 -4.98 19.74 -12.24
C ARG A 329 -5.93 18.96 -11.33
N ILE A 330 -5.69 18.96 -10.01
CA ILE A 330 -6.55 18.34 -9.01
C ILE A 330 -7.94 18.99 -9.04
N ARG A 331 -8.04 20.32 -9.03
CA ARG A 331 -9.33 21.04 -9.11
C ARG A 331 -10.11 20.73 -10.41
N LEU A 332 -9.39 20.64 -11.54
CA LEU A 332 -10.00 20.22 -12.80
C LEU A 332 -10.50 18.78 -12.75
N TRP A 333 -9.70 17.87 -12.19
CA TRP A 333 -10.03 16.45 -12.03
C TRP A 333 -11.30 16.26 -11.19
N GLN A 334 -11.43 16.97 -10.10
CA GLN A 334 -12.60 16.92 -9.21
C GLN A 334 -13.92 17.31 -9.89
N LYS A 335 -13.86 18.09 -10.97
CA LYS A 335 -15.03 18.51 -11.76
C LYS A 335 -15.41 17.55 -12.89
N LEU A 336 -14.56 16.54 -13.19
CA LEU A 336 -14.86 15.58 -14.25
C LEU A 336 -16.10 14.74 -13.91
N PRO A 337 -16.98 14.45 -14.87
CA PRO A 337 -18.00 13.43 -14.72
C PRO A 337 -17.36 12.09 -14.36
N LEU A 338 -17.97 11.34 -13.44
CA LEU A 338 -17.38 10.08 -12.93
C LEU A 338 -17.07 9.05 -14.04
N PRO A 339 -17.92 8.86 -15.08
CA PRO A 339 -17.58 7.96 -16.18
C PRO A 339 -16.29 8.37 -16.91
N VAL A 340 -16.09 9.67 -17.13
CA VAL A 340 -14.86 10.20 -17.77
C VAL A 340 -13.65 9.99 -16.88
N ALA A 341 -13.76 10.30 -15.58
CA ALA A 341 -12.70 10.06 -14.62
C ALA A 341 -12.33 8.57 -14.54
N ASN A 342 -13.30 7.67 -14.61
CA ASN A 342 -13.09 6.22 -14.60
C ASN A 342 -12.47 5.67 -15.89
N LEU A 343 -12.69 6.33 -17.02
CA LEU A 343 -12.08 5.97 -18.30
C LEU A 343 -10.60 6.38 -18.34
N VAL A 344 -10.30 7.61 -17.95
CA VAL A 344 -8.96 8.21 -18.06
C VAL A 344 -8.08 7.91 -16.84
N GLY A 345 -8.69 7.81 -15.65
CA GLY A 345 -8.00 7.60 -14.37
C GLY A 345 -7.00 6.46 -14.36
N PRO A 346 -7.35 5.25 -14.82
CA PRO A 346 -6.46 4.10 -14.83
C PRO A 346 -5.14 4.32 -15.59
N PHE A 347 -5.16 5.09 -16.67
CA PHE A 347 -3.96 5.41 -17.45
C PHE A 347 -3.01 6.35 -16.72
N ILE A 348 -3.56 7.33 -16.00
CA ILE A 348 -2.78 8.27 -15.18
C ILE A 348 -2.28 7.57 -13.92
N ALA A 349 -3.16 6.84 -13.22
CA ALA A 349 -2.87 6.19 -11.95
C ALA A 349 -1.76 5.13 -12.04
N ARG A 350 -1.58 4.48 -13.19
CA ARG A 350 -0.45 3.59 -13.45
C ARG A 350 0.90 4.26 -13.21
N GLY A 351 1.03 5.54 -13.51
CA GLY A 351 2.25 6.29 -13.27
C GLY A 351 2.47 6.69 -11.81
N LEU A 352 1.51 6.43 -10.91
CA LEU A 352 1.59 6.76 -9.48
C LEU A 352 1.97 5.54 -8.60
N ALA A 353 2.31 4.41 -9.19
CA ALA A 353 2.68 3.18 -8.50
C ALA A 353 3.93 3.33 -7.63
#